data_e22ab24bb7701505eefaa2ed054c7355
#
_entry.id   e22ab24bb7701505eefaa2ed054c7355
#
_cell.length_a   1.000
_cell.length_b   1.000
_cell.length_c   1.000
_cell.angle_alpha   90.00
_cell.angle_beta   90.00
_cell.angle_gamma   90.00
#
_symmetry.space_group_name_H-M   'P 1'
#
loop_
_entity.id
_entity.type
_entity.pdbx_description
1 polymer ?
#
loop_
_entity_poly.entity_id
_entity_poly.type
_entity_poly.pdbx_seq_one_letter_code
_entity_poly.pdbx_strand_id
1 'polypeptide(L)'
;MKNEGFFSMVNKTRAHIIYALDNGLTPVVNWRDFPNPYLRNDGTNPWEYFFEQPCGYTLNDVYGSKHAKFSIDSPFPNRKYTIWDVSSADKATKEKLKSVTTEYIRPQKTLKEYFLKGMPDAFNGNNHIVACICRGTDYFDTPLIGIEKQPTPQMAIEQVRCMMKKHNCNMVYCATEDERIYRMFEKEFGEKMIPRKNTGTTMASC
;
A
#
# COMPACT_ATOMS: atom_id res chain seq x y z
N MET A 1 11.90 10.99 -6.17
CA MET A 1 10.67 10.45 -5.55
C MET A 1 9.77 11.55 -4.96
N LYS A 2 9.88 12.80 -5.43
CA LYS A 2 8.97 13.87 -5.00
C LYS A 2 7.56 13.54 -5.48
N ASN A 3 6.57 13.57 -4.60
CA ASN A 3 5.13 13.40 -4.85
C ASN A 3 4.66 11.99 -5.30
N GLU A 4 5.32 10.94 -4.89
CA GLU A 4 4.83 9.59 -5.13
C GLU A 4 4.00 9.08 -3.95
N GLY A 5 2.91 8.37 -4.25
CA GLY A 5 2.10 7.72 -3.23
C GLY A 5 2.86 6.60 -2.51
N PHE A 6 2.46 6.31 -1.28
CA PHE A 6 3.10 5.34 -0.39
C PHE A 6 3.40 4.00 -1.06
N PHE A 7 2.39 3.36 -1.63
CA PHE A 7 2.56 2.05 -2.26
C PHE A 7 3.41 2.08 -3.54
N SER A 8 3.50 3.24 -4.23
CA SER A 8 4.45 3.42 -5.32
C SER A 8 5.89 3.34 -4.81
N MET A 9 6.19 4.02 -3.70
CA MET A 9 7.50 3.96 -3.07
C MET A 9 7.82 2.55 -2.56
N VAL A 10 6.87 1.87 -1.91
CA VAL A 10 7.04 0.48 -1.45
C VAL A 10 7.31 -0.46 -2.63
N ASN A 11 6.59 -0.30 -3.74
CA ASN A 11 6.79 -1.13 -4.94
C ASN A 11 8.19 -0.94 -5.55
N LYS A 12 8.67 0.30 -5.62
CA LYS A 12 10.05 0.59 -6.07
C LYS A 12 11.08 0.01 -5.11
N THR A 13 10.89 0.20 -3.80
CA THR A 13 11.76 -0.37 -2.77
C THR A 13 11.84 -1.89 -2.89
N ARG A 14 10.71 -2.57 -3.11
CA ARG A 14 10.68 -4.02 -3.36
C ARG A 14 11.57 -4.42 -4.55
N ALA A 15 11.52 -3.66 -5.65
CA ALA A 15 12.37 -3.93 -6.81
C ALA A 15 13.86 -3.78 -6.50
N HIS A 16 14.24 -2.79 -5.66
CA HIS A 16 15.62 -2.62 -5.19
C HIS A 16 16.04 -3.76 -4.24
N ILE A 17 15.15 -4.23 -3.37
CA ILE A 17 15.39 -5.40 -2.52
C ILE A 17 15.66 -6.63 -3.39
N ILE A 18 14.80 -6.90 -4.41
CA ILE A 18 15.01 -8.01 -5.34
C ILE A 18 16.36 -7.90 -6.04
N TYR A 19 16.70 -6.71 -6.54
CA TYR A 19 18.00 -6.48 -7.18
C TYR A 19 19.18 -6.79 -6.24
N ALA A 20 19.11 -6.34 -4.99
CA ALA A 20 20.15 -6.61 -4.00
C ALA A 20 20.31 -8.11 -3.77
N LEU A 21 19.23 -8.83 -3.53
CA LEU A 21 19.22 -10.27 -3.30
C LEU A 21 19.75 -11.05 -4.51
N ASP A 22 19.34 -10.70 -5.73
CA ASP A 22 19.79 -11.34 -6.98
C ASP A 22 21.29 -11.10 -7.25
N ASN A 23 21.89 -10.10 -6.61
CA ASN A 23 23.34 -9.81 -6.70
C ASN A 23 24.12 -10.21 -5.44
N GLY A 24 23.54 -11.00 -4.55
CA GLY A 24 24.21 -11.47 -3.32
C GLY A 24 24.50 -10.34 -2.30
N LEU A 25 23.74 -9.24 -2.38
CA LEU A 25 23.86 -8.10 -1.45
C LEU A 25 22.79 -8.19 -0.36
N THR A 26 23.14 -7.69 0.82
CA THR A 26 22.20 -7.56 1.95
C THR A 26 21.45 -6.24 1.82
N PRO A 27 20.12 -6.25 1.60
CA PRO A 27 19.37 -5.01 1.44
C PRO A 27 19.12 -4.31 2.77
N VAL A 28 19.36 -2.99 2.78
CA VAL A 28 18.96 -2.06 3.83
C VAL A 28 18.21 -0.90 3.20
N VAL A 29 17.02 -0.59 3.69
CA VAL A 29 16.15 0.42 3.09
C VAL A 29 16.39 1.78 3.73
N ASN A 30 16.73 2.75 2.89
CA ASN A 30 16.94 4.14 3.29
C ASN A 30 15.93 5.07 2.59
N TRP A 31 14.92 5.53 3.33
CA TRP A 31 14.02 6.60 2.90
C TRP A 31 14.37 7.95 3.55
N ARG A 32 15.32 7.96 4.49
CA ARG A 32 15.71 9.16 5.24
C ARG A 32 16.44 10.18 4.39
N ASP A 33 17.38 9.72 3.56
CA ASP A 33 18.32 10.59 2.88
C ASP A 33 17.84 11.04 1.48
N PHE A 34 16.58 10.72 1.16
CA PHE A 34 15.96 11.10 -0.11
C PHE A 34 14.66 11.88 0.11
N PRO A 35 14.43 12.98 -0.63
CA PRO A 35 13.20 13.74 -0.53
C PRO A 35 11.97 12.86 -0.80
N ASN A 36 11.07 12.79 0.18
CA ASN A 36 9.80 12.07 0.07
C ASN A 36 8.76 12.68 1.03
N PRO A 37 7.45 12.44 0.81
CA PRO A 37 6.38 13.04 1.61
C PRO A 37 6.31 12.55 3.07
N TYR A 38 7.04 11.50 3.42
CA TYR A 38 6.98 10.85 4.74
C TYR A 38 8.13 11.24 5.65
N LEU A 39 9.05 12.10 5.18
CA LEU A 39 10.14 12.63 5.99
C LEU A 39 9.60 13.45 7.16
N ARG A 40 10.14 13.19 8.34
CA ARG A 40 9.97 14.02 9.53
C ARG A 40 11.31 14.68 9.86
N ASN A 41 11.26 15.83 10.54
CA ASN A 41 12.47 16.56 10.96
C ASN A 41 13.08 15.96 12.25
N ASP A 42 12.89 14.65 12.49
CA ASP A 42 13.39 13.94 13.67
C ASP A 42 14.60 13.02 13.36
N GLY A 43 15.08 13.03 12.11
CA GLY A 43 16.23 12.23 11.68
C GLY A 43 15.96 10.72 11.55
N THR A 44 14.72 10.28 11.77
CA THR A 44 14.35 8.87 11.65
C THR A 44 14.17 8.46 10.19
N ASN A 45 14.29 7.17 9.91
CA ASN A 45 14.07 6.62 8.57
C ASN A 45 12.57 6.34 8.37
N PRO A 46 11.88 7.03 7.43
CA PRO A 46 10.44 6.83 7.22
C PRO A 46 10.03 5.40 6.89
N TRP A 47 10.89 4.60 6.31
CA TRP A 47 10.65 3.17 6.11
C TRP A 47 10.30 2.49 7.43
N GLU A 48 11.05 2.79 8.48
CA GLU A 48 10.95 2.15 9.80
C GLU A 48 9.73 2.59 10.62
N TYR A 49 8.97 3.59 10.14
CA TYR A 49 7.64 3.86 10.72
C TYR A 49 6.63 2.76 10.39
N PHE A 50 6.82 2.10 9.26
CA PHE A 50 5.85 1.16 8.70
C PHE A 50 6.36 -0.28 8.66
N PHE A 51 7.64 -0.47 8.41
CA PHE A 51 8.23 -1.78 8.14
C PHE A 51 9.51 -1.99 8.95
N GLU A 52 9.80 -3.26 9.26
CA GLU A 52 11.10 -3.66 9.74
C GLU A 52 12.14 -3.55 8.62
N GLN A 53 13.43 -3.39 9.00
CA GLN A 53 14.50 -3.53 8.01
C GLN A 53 14.54 -4.97 7.47
N PRO A 54 14.76 -5.15 6.14
CA PRO A 54 14.67 -6.46 5.49
C PRO A 54 15.51 -7.55 6.14
N CYS A 55 16.74 -7.22 6.52
CA CYS A 55 17.73 -8.17 7.04
C CYS A 55 18.21 -7.83 8.47
N GLY A 56 17.50 -6.94 9.17
CA GLY A 56 17.82 -6.58 10.55
C GLY A 56 18.99 -5.60 10.72
N TYR A 57 19.65 -5.19 9.64
CA TYR A 57 20.69 -4.15 9.68
C TYR A 57 20.08 -2.75 9.62
N THR A 58 20.76 -1.81 10.28
CA THR A 58 20.35 -0.39 10.35
C THR A 58 21.12 0.48 9.35
N LEU A 59 20.71 1.73 9.19
CA LEU A 59 21.50 2.70 8.41
C LEU A 59 22.88 2.94 9.01
N ASN A 60 23.03 2.87 10.34
CA ASN A 60 24.32 3.02 10.99
C ASN A 60 25.29 1.90 10.61
N ASP A 61 24.79 0.67 10.47
CA ASP A 61 25.60 -0.47 10.01
C ASP A 61 26.10 -0.22 8.57
N VAL A 62 25.24 0.34 7.70
CA VAL A 62 25.61 0.68 6.32
C VAL A 62 26.69 1.76 6.29
N TYR A 63 26.51 2.86 7.04
CA TYR A 63 27.49 3.95 7.06
C TYR A 63 28.81 3.59 7.73
N GLY A 64 28.78 2.62 8.65
CA GLY A 64 29.99 2.03 9.24
C GLY A 64 30.70 0.99 8.37
N SER A 65 30.05 0.52 7.29
CA SER A 65 30.58 -0.53 6.43
C SER A 65 31.57 0.00 5.40
N LYS A 66 32.69 -0.73 5.22
CA LYS A 66 33.66 -0.47 4.14
C LYS A 66 33.18 -0.92 2.75
N HIS A 67 32.10 -1.71 2.69
CA HIS A 67 31.62 -2.37 1.47
C HIS A 67 30.14 -2.06 1.18
N ALA A 68 29.69 -0.85 1.50
CA ALA A 68 28.35 -0.41 1.15
C ALA A 68 28.23 0.00 -0.32
N LYS A 69 27.15 -0.41 -0.98
CA LYS A 69 26.76 0.00 -2.33
C LYS A 69 25.41 0.69 -2.26
N PHE A 70 25.35 1.94 -2.76
CA PHE A 70 24.11 2.69 -2.78
C PHE A 70 23.38 2.47 -4.10
N SER A 71 22.06 2.27 -4.05
CA SER A 71 21.26 2.02 -5.25
C SER A 71 21.17 3.21 -6.20
N ILE A 72 21.49 4.42 -5.72
CA ILE A 72 21.58 5.62 -6.55
C ILE A 72 22.73 5.54 -7.55
N ASP A 73 23.78 4.78 -7.22
CA ASP A 73 24.98 4.62 -8.04
C ASP A 73 24.84 3.47 -9.06
N SER A 74 23.69 2.80 -9.05
CA SER A 74 23.42 1.66 -9.92
C SER A 74 22.33 1.98 -10.94
N PRO A 75 22.39 1.42 -12.15
CA PRO A 75 21.27 1.50 -13.07
C PRO A 75 20.03 0.97 -12.41
N PHE A 76 18.91 1.63 -12.63
CA PHE A 76 17.62 1.29 -12.03
C PHE A 76 17.34 -0.21 -12.17
N PRO A 77 16.91 -0.90 -11.09
CA PRO A 77 16.61 -2.32 -11.18
C PRO A 77 15.60 -2.58 -12.29
N ASN A 78 15.81 -3.67 -12.98
CA ASN A 78 15.06 -4.08 -14.15
C ASN A 78 13.56 -3.78 -13.96
N ARG A 79 12.95 -3.10 -14.92
CA ARG A 79 11.51 -2.76 -14.95
C ARG A 79 10.60 -3.95 -14.70
N LYS A 80 11.08 -5.16 -14.93
CA LYS A 80 10.40 -6.42 -14.66
C LYS A 80 9.79 -6.49 -13.23
N TYR A 81 10.44 -5.89 -12.23
CA TYR A 81 9.99 -5.94 -10.84
C TYR A 81 9.30 -4.65 -10.35
N THR A 82 9.22 -3.62 -11.18
CA THR A 82 8.45 -2.38 -10.90
C THR A 82 7.10 -2.38 -11.60
N ILE A 83 6.48 -3.53 -11.76
CA ILE A 83 5.25 -3.70 -12.53
C ILE A 83 4.08 -3.09 -11.76
N TRP A 84 3.32 -2.22 -12.42
CA TRP A 84 2.08 -1.65 -11.92
C TRP A 84 0.90 -2.62 -12.06
N ASP A 85 0.89 -3.39 -13.15
CA ASP A 85 -0.09 -4.42 -13.39
C ASP A 85 0.53 -5.81 -13.22
N VAL A 86 0.42 -6.33 -12.00
CA VAL A 86 0.91 -7.68 -11.65
C VAL A 86 0.13 -8.77 -12.39
N SER A 87 -1.09 -8.48 -12.90
CA SER A 87 -1.91 -9.47 -13.60
C SER A 87 -1.24 -9.92 -14.90
N SER A 88 -0.53 -9.02 -15.58
CA SER A 88 0.19 -9.27 -16.84
C SER A 88 1.53 -9.98 -16.66
N ALA A 89 2.04 -10.09 -15.43
CA ALA A 89 3.32 -10.73 -15.16
C ALA A 89 3.26 -12.27 -15.31
N ASP A 90 4.37 -12.86 -15.74
CA ASP A 90 4.52 -14.32 -15.74
C ASP A 90 4.48 -14.92 -14.33
N LYS A 91 4.24 -16.24 -14.25
CA LYS A 91 4.11 -16.97 -12.98
C LYS A 91 5.35 -16.83 -12.10
N ALA A 92 6.54 -16.97 -12.68
CA ALA A 92 7.80 -16.88 -11.92
C ALA A 92 8.00 -15.48 -11.34
N THR A 93 7.69 -14.44 -12.10
CA THR A 93 7.73 -13.06 -11.61
C THR A 93 6.73 -12.84 -10.46
N LYS A 94 5.50 -13.35 -10.58
CA LYS A 94 4.49 -13.27 -9.51
C LYS A 94 4.96 -13.97 -8.22
N GLU A 95 5.52 -15.14 -8.35
CA GLU A 95 6.06 -15.91 -7.21
C GLU A 95 7.23 -15.19 -6.55
N LYS A 96 8.16 -14.63 -7.33
CA LYS A 96 9.29 -13.84 -6.81
C LYS A 96 8.80 -12.59 -6.07
N LEU A 97 7.86 -11.83 -6.66
CA LEU A 97 7.27 -10.65 -6.04
C LEU A 97 6.57 -11.00 -4.72
N LYS A 98 5.80 -12.10 -4.70
CA LYS A 98 5.11 -12.58 -3.50
C LYS A 98 6.10 -12.99 -2.41
N SER A 99 7.09 -13.81 -2.73
CA SER A 99 8.11 -14.29 -1.79
C SER A 99 8.84 -13.11 -1.14
N VAL A 100 9.39 -12.20 -1.95
CA VAL A 100 10.12 -11.04 -1.42
C VAL A 100 9.23 -10.12 -0.61
N THR A 101 7.97 -9.90 -1.02
CA THR A 101 7.04 -9.10 -0.22
C THR A 101 6.79 -9.74 1.14
N THR A 102 6.54 -11.04 1.17
CA THR A 102 6.23 -11.76 2.43
C THR A 102 7.43 -11.81 3.37
N GLU A 103 8.63 -12.00 2.83
CA GLU A 103 9.82 -12.24 3.63
C GLU A 103 10.53 -10.95 4.07
N TYR A 104 10.58 -9.93 3.20
CA TYR A 104 11.41 -8.75 3.40
C TYR A 104 10.64 -7.44 3.63
N ILE A 105 9.31 -7.40 3.38
CA ILE A 105 8.48 -6.21 3.62
C ILE A 105 7.51 -6.52 4.76
N ARG A 106 8.08 -6.67 5.96
CA ARG A 106 7.32 -7.01 7.15
C ARG A 106 6.86 -5.73 7.86
N PRO A 107 5.53 -5.56 8.06
CA PRO A 107 5.03 -4.45 8.85
C PRO A 107 5.61 -4.48 10.27
N GLN A 108 5.88 -3.30 10.83
CA GLN A 108 6.25 -3.16 12.25
C GLN A 108 5.21 -3.86 13.13
N LYS A 109 5.67 -4.57 14.14
CA LYS A 109 4.81 -5.32 15.05
C LYS A 109 3.75 -4.43 15.71
N THR A 110 4.15 -3.27 16.18
CA THR A 110 3.26 -2.28 16.81
C THR A 110 2.18 -1.78 15.82
N LEU A 111 2.54 -1.55 14.57
CA LEU A 111 1.60 -1.15 13.53
C LEU A 111 0.61 -2.27 13.21
N LYS A 112 1.11 -3.51 13.11
CA LYS A 112 0.26 -4.69 12.90
C LYS A 112 -0.74 -4.89 14.03
N GLU A 113 -0.30 -4.79 15.28
CA GLU A 113 -1.16 -4.87 16.46
C GLU A 113 -2.22 -3.76 16.48
N TYR A 114 -1.82 -2.53 16.14
CA TYR A 114 -2.75 -1.41 16.03
C TYR A 114 -3.85 -1.67 15.00
N PHE A 115 -3.50 -2.16 13.82
CA PHE A 115 -4.48 -2.47 12.78
C PHE A 115 -5.39 -3.63 13.18
N LEU A 116 -4.84 -4.72 13.73
CA LEU A 116 -5.64 -5.86 14.17
C LEU A 116 -6.62 -5.48 15.28
N LYS A 117 -6.19 -4.68 16.26
CA LYS A 117 -7.05 -4.15 17.32
C LYS A 117 -8.13 -3.22 16.78
N GLY A 118 -7.83 -2.48 15.71
CA GLY A 118 -8.77 -1.59 15.03
C GLY A 118 -9.67 -2.27 14.01
N MET A 119 -9.45 -3.55 13.70
CA MET A 119 -10.23 -4.26 12.69
C MET A 119 -11.68 -4.44 13.15
N PRO A 120 -12.69 -4.12 12.32
CA PRO A 120 -14.08 -4.39 12.64
C PRO A 120 -14.36 -5.89 12.82
N ASP A 121 -15.23 -6.24 13.77
CA ASP A 121 -15.57 -7.64 14.06
C ASP A 121 -16.17 -8.37 12.86
N ALA A 122 -16.78 -7.64 11.95
CA ALA A 122 -17.28 -8.20 10.69
C ALA A 122 -16.22 -8.97 9.87
N PHE A 123 -14.93 -8.64 10.03
CA PHE A 123 -13.85 -9.38 9.36
C PHE A 123 -13.45 -10.68 10.06
N ASN A 124 -13.83 -10.84 11.32
CA ASN A 124 -13.48 -12.01 12.13
C ASN A 124 -14.56 -13.12 12.08
N GLY A 125 -15.69 -12.86 11.41
CA GLY A 125 -16.83 -13.78 11.35
C GLY A 125 -16.95 -14.53 10.02
N ASN A 126 -18.03 -15.28 9.91
CA ASN A 126 -18.39 -16.02 8.69
C ASN A 126 -19.05 -15.11 7.62
N ASN A 127 -18.68 -13.84 7.59
CA ASN A 127 -19.21 -12.90 6.61
C ASN A 127 -18.52 -13.05 5.25
N HIS A 128 -19.32 -13.03 4.21
CA HIS A 128 -18.85 -12.89 2.84
C HIS A 128 -18.85 -11.40 2.48
N ILE A 129 -17.67 -10.81 2.37
CA ILE A 129 -17.50 -9.35 2.25
C ILE A 129 -17.09 -8.98 0.83
N VAL A 130 -17.79 -8.02 0.23
CA VAL A 130 -17.26 -7.30 -0.93
C VAL A 130 -16.47 -6.10 -0.42
N ALA A 131 -15.18 -6.05 -0.73
CA ALA A 131 -14.36 -4.86 -0.48
C ALA A 131 -14.26 -4.02 -1.76
N CYS A 132 -14.52 -2.73 -1.64
CA CYS A 132 -14.42 -1.75 -2.72
C CYS A 132 -13.46 -0.63 -2.32
N ILE A 133 -12.50 -0.32 -3.19
CA ILE A 133 -11.68 0.89 -3.09
C ILE A 133 -12.27 1.90 -4.07
N CYS A 134 -12.77 3.02 -3.57
CA CYS A 134 -13.33 4.08 -4.38
C CYS A 134 -12.62 5.39 -4.02
N ARG A 135 -11.67 5.81 -4.85
CA ARG A 135 -10.93 7.05 -4.65
C ARG A 135 -11.75 8.25 -5.10
N GLY A 136 -11.62 9.35 -4.38
CA GLY A 136 -12.33 10.60 -4.63
C GLY A 136 -11.40 11.69 -5.16
N THR A 137 -11.05 12.58 -4.32
CA THR A 137 -10.48 13.91 -4.48
C THR A 137 -9.47 14.12 -5.62
N ASP A 138 -8.37 13.39 -5.66
CA ASP A 138 -7.29 13.59 -6.64
C ASP A 138 -7.54 12.89 -7.98
N TYR A 139 -8.41 11.89 -8.01
CA TYR A 139 -8.72 11.12 -9.21
C TYR A 139 -9.68 11.82 -10.16
N PHE A 140 -10.53 12.74 -9.63
CA PHE A 140 -11.46 13.51 -10.47
C PHE A 140 -10.78 14.73 -11.10
N ASP A 141 -9.78 15.29 -10.43
CA ASP A 141 -9.13 16.55 -10.84
C ASP A 141 -7.90 16.32 -11.73
N THR A 142 -7.34 15.11 -11.74
CA THR A 142 -6.15 14.80 -12.53
C THR A 142 -6.41 13.57 -13.41
N PRO A 143 -6.74 13.76 -14.70
CA PRO A 143 -6.88 12.63 -15.61
C PRO A 143 -5.55 11.89 -15.71
N LEU A 144 -5.57 10.61 -15.31
CA LEU A 144 -4.41 9.75 -15.48
C LEU A 144 -4.19 9.49 -16.96
N ILE A 145 -2.95 9.66 -17.41
CA ILE A 145 -2.56 9.40 -18.80
C ILE A 145 -2.94 7.95 -19.17
N GLY A 146 -3.77 7.79 -20.17
CA GLY A 146 -4.23 6.49 -20.68
C GLY A 146 -5.49 5.93 -20.01
N ILE A 147 -6.14 6.66 -19.11
CA ILE A 147 -7.45 6.31 -18.55
C ILE A 147 -8.47 7.36 -18.98
N GLU A 148 -9.31 7.02 -19.94
CA GLU A 148 -10.27 7.95 -20.54
C GLU A 148 -11.37 8.41 -19.57
N LYS A 149 -11.78 7.55 -18.63
CA LYS A 149 -12.77 7.89 -17.58
C LYS A 149 -12.51 7.13 -16.29
N GLN A 150 -12.48 7.85 -15.17
CA GLN A 150 -12.54 7.24 -13.85
C GLN A 150 -13.96 6.72 -13.58
N PRO A 151 -14.09 5.55 -12.92
CA PRO A 151 -15.39 5.08 -12.48
C PRO A 151 -16.04 6.07 -11.51
N THR A 152 -17.28 6.43 -11.76
CA THR A 152 -18.02 7.26 -10.80
C THR A 152 -18.36 6.45 -9.54
N PRO A 153 -18.60 7.11 -8.38
CA PRO A 153 -19.08 6.42 -7.18
C PRO A 153 -20.36 5.60 -7.43
N GLN A 154 -21.25 6.09 -8.29
CA GLN A 154 -22.47 5.38 -8.66
C GLN A 154 -22.16 4.09 -9.41
N MET A 155 -21.24 4.12 -10.37
CA MET A 155 -20.79 2.90 -11.08
C MET A 155 -20.15 1.90 -10.12
N ALA A 156 -19.37 2.37 -9.13
CA ALA A 156 -18.78 1.51 -8.10
C ALA A 156 -19.87 0.84 -7.25
N ILE A 157 -20.89 1.58 -6.83
CA ILE A 157 -22.05 1.05 -6.08
C ILE A 157 -22.78 -0.03 -6.89
N GLU A 158 -23.07 0.23 -8.15
CA GLU A 158 -23.71 -0.74 -9.04
C GLU A 158 -22.90 -2.02 -9.18
N GLN A 159 -21.59 -1.88 -9.37
CA GLN A 159 -20.68 -3.02 -9.46
C GLN A 159 -20.63 -3.82 -8.15
N VAL A 160 -20.61 -3.14 -6.99
CA VAL A 160 -20.66 -3.80 -5.68
C VAL A 160 -21.96 -4.60 -5.51
N ARG A 161 -23.13 -4.04 -5.92
CA ARG A 161 -24.41 -4.79 -5.91
C ARG A 161 -24.33 -6.07 -6.77
N CYS A 162 -23.76 -5.95 -7.98
CA CYS A 162 -23.58 -7.11 -8.86
C CYS A 162 -22.68 -8.17 -8.22
N MET A 163 -21.58 -7.76 -7.61
CA MET A 163 -20.65 -8.66 -6.94
C MET A 163 -21.27 -9.32 -5.70
N MET A 164 -22.02 -8.57 -4.89
CA MET A 164 -22.76 -9.12 -3.76
C MET A 164 -23.70 -10.22 -4.19
N LYS A 165 -24.50 -9.99 -5.24
CA LYS A 165 -25.42 -10.98 -5.78
C LYS A 165 -24.71 -12.20 -6.36
N LYS A 166 -23.66 -11.96 -7.16
CA LYS A 166 -22.89 -13.02 -7.83
C LYS A 166 -22.18 -13.96 -6.88
N HIS A 167 -21.66 -13.44 -5.77
CA HIS A 167 -20.84 -14.18 -4.81
C HIS A 167 -21.54 -14.41 -3.46
N ASN A 168 -22.84 -14.13 -3.39
CA ASN A 168 -23.65 -14.29 -2.17
C ASN A 168 -22.99 -13.57 -0.96
N CYS A 169 -22.53 -12.33 -1.18
CA CYS A 169 -21.92 -11.56 -0.11
C CYS A 169 -22.99 -10.84 0.72
N ASN A 170 -22.79 -10.84 2.03
CA ASN A 170 -23.75 -10.25 2.99
C ASN A 170 -23.26 -8.89 3.54
N MET A 171 -21.97 -8.56 3.38
CA MET A 171 -21.37 -7.32 3.90
C MET A 171 -20.59 -6.59 2.82
N VAL A 172 -20.46 -5.25 3.00
CA VAL A 172 -19.70 -4.35 2.13
C VAL A 172 -18.69 -3.58 2.95
N TYR A 173 -17.43 -3.53 2.49
CA TYR A 173 -16.42 -2.65 3.03
C TYR A 173 -16.00 -1.63 1.97
N CYS A 174 -16.18 -0.34 2.25
CA CYS A 174 -15.77 0.75 1.38
C CYS A 174 -14.53 1.45 1.94
N ALA A 175 -13.41 1.34 1.23
CA ALA A 175 -12.21 2.11 1.48
C ALA A 175 -12.21 3.34 0.57
N THR A 176 -12.38 4.51 1.15
CA THR A 176 -12.33 5.81 0.45
C THR A 176 -11.83 6.89 1.40
N GLU A 177 -11.11 7.86 0.87
CA GLU A 177 -10.70 9.08 1.58
C GLU A 177 -11.76 10.19 1.50
N ASP A 178 -12.75 10.06 0.59
CA ASP A 178 -13.79 11.05 0.37
C ASP A 178 -15.03 10.72 1.19
N GLU A 179 -15.38 11.61 2.12
CA GLU A 179 -16.54 11.45 2.99
C GLU A 179 -17.86 11.42 2.21
N ARG A 180 -17.98 12.15 1.08
CA ARG A 180 -19.17 12.15 0.23
C ARG A 180 -19.40 10.76 -0.36
N ILE A 181 -18.35 10.12 -0.84
CA ILE A 181 -18.40 8.74 -1.37
C ILE A 181 -18.80 7.79 -0.26
N TYR A 182 -18.17 7.91 0.92
CA TYR A 182 -18.51 7.07 2.06
C TYR A 182 -19.99 7.15 2.40
N ARG A 183 -20.56 8.36 2.46
CA ARG A 183 -22.00 8.57 2.74
C ARG A 183 -22.92 8.01 1.66
N MET A 184 -22.50 8.02 0.39
CA MET A 184 -23.24 7.36 -0.70
C MET A 184 -23.33 5.86 -0.47
N PHE A 185 -22.22 5.21 -0.11
CA PHE A 185 -22.19 3.79 0.21
C PHE A 185 -23.00 3.46 1.46
N GLU A 186 -22.89 4.25 2.51
CA GLU A 186 -23.64 4.11 3.75
C GLU A 186 -25.16 4.20 3.51
N LYS A 187 -25.60 5.18 2.73
CA LYS A 187 -27.00 5.33 2.33
C LYS A 187 -27.53 4.14 1.54
N GLU A 188 -26.70 3.59 0.66
CA GLU A 188 -27.08 2.50 -0.24
C GLU A 188 -27.14 1.15 0.45
N PHE A 189 -26.12 0.84 1.26
CA PHE A 189 -25.95 -0.50 1.82
C PHE A 189 -26.41 -0.61 3.28
N GLY A 190 -26.61 0.51 3.97
CA GLY A 190 -27.14 0.56 5.33
C GLY A 190 -26.42 -0.39 6.28
N GLU A 191 -27.15 -1.26 6.95
CA GLU A 191 -26.62 -2.21 7.93
C GLU A 191 -25.64 -3.24 7.35
N LYS A 192 -25.64 -3.42 6.02
CA LYS A 192 -24.66 -4.29 5.36
C LYS A 192 -23.28 -3.62 5.21
N MET A 193 -23.18 -2.33 5.43
CA MET A 193 -21.92 -1.62 5.35
C MET A 193 -21.13 -1.78 6.64
N ILE A 194 -19.89 -2.24 6.52
CA ILE A 194 -18.96 -2.32 7.65
C ILE A 194 -18.57 -0.88 8.02
N PRO A 195 -18.89 -0.42 9.24
CA PRO A 195 -18.61 0.95 9.64
C PRO A 195 -17.12 1.20 9.79
N ARG A 196 -16.69 2.43 9.46
CA ARG A 196 -15.36 2.90 9.85
C ARG A 196 -15.29 2.99 11.38
N LYS A 197 -14.27 2.40 11.99
CA LYS A 197 -13.94 2.77 13.36
C LYS A 197 -13.42 4.20 13.34
N ASN A 198 -14.12 5.10 14.05
CA ASN A 198 -13.61 6.45 14.33
C ASN A 198 -12.36 6.30 15.21
N THR A 199 -11.20 6.30 14.61
CA THR A 199 -9.92 6.26 15.34
C THR A 199 -9.56 7.62 15.95
N GLY A 200 -10.53 8.50 16.22
CA GLY A 200 -10.33 9.74 16.98
C GLY A 200 -9.20 10.69 16.55
N THR A 201 -8.50 10.37 15.48
CA THR A 201 -7.42 11.17 14.92
C THR A 201 -7.96 11.90 13.70
N THR A 202 -8.45 13.09 13.92
CA THR A 202 -8.56 14.10 12.87
C THR A 202 -7.15 14.25 12.31
N MET A 203 -6.88 13.69 11.14
CA MET A 203 -5.68 14.09 10.41
C MET A 203 -5.87 15.56 10.11
N ALA A 204 -5.14 16.39 10.85
CA ALA A 204 -5.02 17.79 10.53
C ALA A 204 -4.55 17.86 9.08
N SER A 205 -5.34 18.52 8.26
CA SER A 205 -5.03 18.89 6.88
C SER A 205 -3.63 19.51 6.85
N CYS A 206 -2.67 18.81 6.26
CA CYS A 206 -1.43 19.40 5.75
C CYS A 206 -1.65 19.88 4.32
#